data_adcf99c77582010ac4338e7545fe0670
#
_entry.id   adcf99c77582010ac4338e7545fe0670
#
_cell.length_a   1.000
_cell.length_b   1.000
_cell.length_c   1.000
_cell.angle_alpha   90.00
_cell.angle_beta   90.00
_cell.angle_gamma   90.00
#
_symmetry.space_group_name_H-M   'P 1'
#
loop_
_entity.id
_entity.type
_entity.pdbx_description
1 polymer ?
#
loop_
_entity_poly.entity_id
_entity_poly.type
_entity_poly.pdbx_seq_one_letter_code
_entity_poly.pdbx_strand_id
1 'polypeptide(L)'
;MRIHFIAIGGSAMHNLALALHEAGHEISGSDDVIFEPSKSRLAAVGLLPLEMGWQPENIHSDIDVIVLGMHAKPGNPELEKAQELGLKVYSYPEFLYEHSKHKTRVVIGGSHGKTTITSMILHVMHYHEKEIDFMVGAQLDGFDKMVHLTEENDFMLLEGDEYLSSPIDAQSKFLHYKPHIALLSGIAWDHINVFPTFESYCAPFESFIDSIVAGGSLTFNQEDQVLNEMVEKATNTIRKIAYTTPEASIDSGVTYLETEEGPLPLEIFGMHNLNNLAGAKWICQHMGIDALDFYEAISSFRGASKRLELVAKNNQTAIYKDFAHAPSK
;
A
#
# COMPACT_ATOMS: atom_id res chain seq x y z
N MET A 1 2.96 -23.84 5.08
CA MET A 1 2.77 -23.42 6.50
C MET A 1 1.29 -23.47 6.84
N ARG A 2 0.97 -23.72 8.11
CA ARG A 2 -0.36 -23.52 8.68
C ARG A 2 -0.44 -22.13 9.32
N ILE A 3 -1.33 -21.29 8.81
CA ILE A 3 -1.43 -19.89 9.23
C ILE A 3 -2.87 -19.62 9.69
N HIS A 4 -3.00 -19.13 10.91
CA HIS A 4 -4.31 -18.74 11.43
C HIS A 4 -4.44 -17.21 11.54
N PHE A 5 -5.57 -16.69 11.06
CA PHE A 5 -5.87 -15.25 11.04
C PHE A 5 -6.85 -14.90 12.14
N ILE A 6 -6.43 -14.12 13.13
CA ILE A 6 -7.34 -13.52 14.10
C ILE A 6 -7.84 -12.19 13.53
N ALA A 7 -9.13 -12.06 13.30
CA ALA A 7 -9.82 -11.00 12.54
C ALA A 7 -9.58 -11.09 11.02
N ILE A 8 -9.88 -12.24 10.41
CA ILE A 8 -9.68 -12.55 8.99
C ILE A 8 -10.53 -11.67 8.06
N GLY A 9 -11.69 -11.15 8.51
CA GLY A 9 -12.64 -10.37 7.70
C GLY A 9 -12.19 -8.96 7.36
N GLY A 10 -11.13 -8.44 8.00
CA GLY A 10 -10.59 -7.13 7.70
C GLY A 10 -10.15 -6.98 6.24
N SER A 11 -10.24 -5.75 5.67
CA SER A 11 -9.92 -5.52 4.25
C SER A 11 -8.52 -5.99 3.85
N ALA A 12 -7.49 -5.64 4.61
CA ALA A 12 -6.12 -6.11 4.36
C ALA A 12 -5.97 -7.61 4.68
N MET A 13 -6.59 -8.07 5.77
CA MET A 13 -6.46 -9.42 6.29
C MET A 13 -7.00 -10.47 5.32
N HIS A 14 -8.25 -10.30 4.82
CA HIS A 14 -8.81 -11.29 3.90
C HIS A 14 -8.06 -11.35 2.57
N ASN A 15 -7.53 -10.23 2.06
CA ASN A 15 -6.73 -10.23 0.85
C ASN A 15 -5.39 -10.95 1.05
N LEU A 16 -4.75 -10.78 2.21
CA LEU A 16 -3.54 -11.52 2.56
C LEU A 16 -3.84 -13.02 2.72
N ALA A 17 -4.95 -13.38 3.39
CA ALA A 17 -5.37 -14.77 3.55
C ALA A 17 -5.61 -15.46 2.19
N LEU A 18 -6.28 -14.78 1.26
CA LEU A 18 -6.50 -15.27 -0.12
C LEU A 18 -5.19 -15.47 -0.87
N ALA A 19 -4.26 -14.51 -0.81
CA ALA A 19 -2.97 -14.60 -1.48
C ALA A 19 -2.12 -15.77 -0.94
N LEU A 20 -2.10 -15.97 0.37
CA LEU A 20 -1.38 -17.08 0.99
C LEU A 20 -2.03 -18.43 0.72
N HIS A 21 -3.36 -18.50 0.67
CA HIS A 21 -4.07 -19.71 0.25
C HIS A 21 -3.73 -20.10 -1.18
N GLU A 22 -3.68 -19.14 -2.09
CA GLU A 22 -3.29 -19.35 -3.48
C GLU A 22 -1.82 -19.78 -3.62
N ALA A 23 -0.93 -19.26 -2.75
CA ALA A 23 0.46 -19.70 -2.64
C ALA A 23 0.61 -21.10 -2.00
N GLY A 24 -0.50 -21.80 -1.71
CA GLY A 24 -0.51 -23.19 -1.22
C GLY A 24 -0.33 -23.35 0.28
N HIS A 25 -0.53 -22.29 1.07
CA HIS A 25 -0.55 -22.40 2.54
C HIS A 25 -1.90 -22.89 3.05
N GLU A 26 -1.90 -23.61 4.19
CA GLU A 26 -3.11 -24.01 4.91
C GLU A 26 -3.58 -22.84 5.75
N ILE A 27 -4.71 -22.25 5.39
CA ILE A 27 -5.23 -21.02 6.00
C ILE A 27 -6.49 -21.34 6.81
N SER A 28 -6.55 -20.81 8.01
CA SER A 28 -7.75 -20.74 8.85
C SER A 28 -7.89 -19.34 9.45
N GLY A 29 -9.02 -19.06 10.04
CA GLY A 29 -9.20 -17.76 10.70
C GLY A 29 -10.56 -17.62 11.38
N SER A 30 -10.67 -16.55 12.16
CA SER A 30 -11.86 -16.18 12.92
C SER A 30 -12.13 -14.68 12.80
N ASP A 31 -13.36 -14.29 13.05
CA ASP A 31 -13.75 -12.88 13.20
C ASP A 31 -15.09 -12.80 13.97
N ASP A 32 -15.34 -11.68 14.65
CA ASP A 32 -16.62 -11.45 15.32
C ASP A 32 -17.75 -11.12 14.31
N VAL A 33 -17.41 -10.45 13.21
CA VAL A 33 -18.32 -10.15 12.10
C VAL A 33 -17.56 -9.94 10.80
N ILE A 34 -18.04 -10.53 9.71
CA ILE A 34 -17.42 -10.36 8.38
C ILE A 34 -18.43 -9.72 7.42
N PHE A 35 -18.07 -8.56 6.86
CA PHE A 35 -18.88 -7.82 5.91
C PHE A 35 -18.47 -8.10 4.46
N GLU A 36 -19.32 -7.66 3.51
CA GLU A 36 -18.95 -7.66 2.09
C GLU A 36 -17.87 -6.59 1.79
N PRO A 37 -16.95 -6.84 0.86
CA PRO A 37 -16.84 -8.03 -0.01
C PRO A 37 -16.05 -9.21 0.61
N SER A 38 -15.47 -9.05 1.80
CA SER A 38 -14.61 -10.07 2.44
C SER A 38 -15.36 -11.39 2.61
N LYS A 39 -16.64 -11.32 3.01
CA LYS A 39 -17.48 -12.49 3.25
C LYS A 39 -17.63 -13.38 1.99
N SER A 40 -18.07 -12.79 0.88
CA SER A 40 -18.24 -13.53 -0.36
C SER A 40 -16.90 -14.05 -0.92
N ARG A 41 -15.82 -13.28 -0.80
CA ARG A 41 -14.50 -13.66 -1.31
C ARG A 41 -13.89 -14.82 -0.53
N LEU A 42 -13.97 -14.80 0.81
CA LEU A 42 -13.54 -15.91 1.66
C LEU A 42 -14.39 -17.17 1.43
N ALA A 43 -15.71 -17.01 1.29
CA ALA A 43 -16.63 -18.12 1.00
C ALA A 43 -16.29 -18.81 -0.33
N ALA A 44 -15.93 -18.07 -1.35
CA ALA A 44 -15.62 -18.59 -2.68
C ALA A 44 -14.46 -19.59 -2.70
N VAL A 45 -13.54 -19.50 -1.76
CA VAL A 45 -12.37 -20.39 -1.64
C VAL A 45 -12.41 -21.29 -0.38
N GLY A 46 -13.56 -21.30 0.33
CA GLY A 46 -13.74 -22.15 1.52
C GLY A 46 -13.02 -21.67 2.78
N LEU A 47 -12.62 -20.40 2.85
CA LEU A 47 -11.93 -19.79 4.01
C LEU A 47 -12.89 -19.02 4.94
N LEU A 48 -14.18 -18.92 4.61
CA LEU A 48 -15.12 -18.27 5.52
C LEU A 48 -15.31 -19.13 6.78
N PRO A 49 -15.09 -18.56 7.99
CA PRO A 49 -15.35 -19.28 9.24
C PRO A 49 -16.78 -19.84 9.30
N LEU A 50 -16.93 -21.06 9.80
CA LEU A 50 -18.24 -21.71 9.93
C LEU A 50 -19.12 -21.00 10.95
N GLU A 51 -18.52 -20.50 12.01
CA GLU A 51 -19.16 -19.74 13.09
C GLU A 51 -18.43 -18.41 13.27
N MET A 52 -19.20 -17.35 13.54
CA MET A 52 -18.65 -16.05 13.91
C MET A 52 -18.29 -16.04 15.40
N GLY A 53 -17.27 -15.29 15.76
CA GLY A 53 -16.76 -15.18 17.12
C GLY A 53 -15.32 -15.70 17.24
N TRP A 54 -14.84 -15.72 18.47
CA TRP A 54 -13.48 -16.11 18.82
C TRP A 54 -13.50 -17.49 19.48
N GLN A 55 -12.81 -18.47 18.88
CA GLN A 55 -12.80 -19.87 19.32
C GLN A 55 -11.35 -20.30 19.68
N PRO A 56 -10.94 -20.18 20.96
CA PRO A 56 -9.58 -20.55 21.38
C PRO A 56 -9.24 -22.02 21.12
N GLU A 57 -10.23 -22.90 20.98
CA GLU A 57 -10.07 -24.29 20.56
C GLU A 57 -9.53 -24.47 19.14
N ASN A 58 -9.64 -23.47 18.30
CA ASN A 58 -9.04 -23.47 16.96
C ASN A 58 -7.53 -23.18 16.98
N ILE A 59 -6.99 -22.77 18.12
CA ILE A 59 -5.57 -22.45 18.28
C ILE A 59 -4.84 -23.66 18.87
N HIS A 60 -4.06 -24.33 18.03
CA HIS A 60 -3.31 -25.53 18.38
C HIS A 60 -1.80 -25.35 18.12
N SER A 61 -1.00 -26.21 18.75
CA SER A 61 0.47 -26.16 18.70
C SER A 61 1.09 -26.48 17.33
N ASP A 62 0.31 -26.97 16.38
CA ASP A 62 0.73 -27.27 15.01
C ASP A 62 0.51 -26.09 14.03
N ILE A 63 -0.01 -24.96 14.51
CA ILE A 63 -0.04 -23.70 13.79
C ILE A 63 1.36 -23.09 13.78
N ASP A 64 1.87 -22.78 12.58
CA ASP A 64 3.21 -22.20 12.40
C ASP A 64 3.22 -20.70 12.74
N VAL A 65 2.14 -19.99 12.39
CA VAL A 65 2.05 -18.52 12.50
C VAL A 65 0.62 -18.08 12.75
N ILE A 66 0.47 -17.08 13.62
CA ILE A 66 -0.75 -16.29 13.82
C ILE A 66 -0.56 -14.94 13.15
N VAL A 67 -1.52 -14.50 12.33
CA VAL A 67 -1.60 -13.13 11.80
C VAL A 67 -2.73 -12.39 12.52
N LEU A 68 -2.37 -11.31 13.23
CA LEU A 68 -3.27 -10.55 14.09
C LEU A 68 -3.78 -9.30 13.39
N GLY A 69 -5.10 -9.18 13.24
CA GLY A 69 -5.77 -7.99 12.71
C GLY A 69 -6.16 -6.97 13.77
N MET A 70 -6.43 -5.73 13.32
CA MET A 70 -6.77 -4.60 14.21
C MET A 70 -8.09 -4.78 15.00
N HIS A 71 -8.99 -5.64 14.55
CA HIS A 71 -10.28 -5.90 15.26
C HIS A 71 -10.11 -6.78 16.49
N ALA A 72 -9.04 -7.54 16.60
CA ALA A 72 -8.73 -8.37 17.75
C ALA A 72 -8.22 -7.50 18.91
N LYS A 73 -9.11 -7.07 19.78
CA LYS A 73 -8.78 -6.22 20.95
C LYS A 73 -7.88 -6.97 21.95
N PRO A 74 -7.15 -6.23 22.81
CA PRO A 74 -6.49 -6.83 23.96
C PRO A 74 -7.47 -7.67 24.80
N GLY A 75 -7.05 -8.86 25.23
CA GLY A 75 -7.94 -9.84 25.91
C GLY A 75 -8.72 -10.74 24.93
N ASN A 76 -8.39 -10.72 23.63
CA ASN A 76 -8.95 -11.66 22.67
C ASN A 76 -8.54 -13.11 23.06
N PRO A 77 -9.50 -14.06 23.24
CA PRO A 77 -9.20 -15.38 23.79
C PRO A 77 -8.33 -16.24 22.86
N GLU A 78 -8.37 -16.06 21.55
CA GLU A 78 -7.47 -16.74 20.62
C GLU A 78 -6.05 -16.20 20.70
N LEU A 79 -5.90 -14.87 20.84
CA LEU A 79 -4.58 -14.25 21.04
C LEU A 79 -3.95 -14.72 22.36
N GLU A 80 -4.71 -14.76 23.46
CA GLU A 80 -4.24 -15.27 24.74
C GLU A 80 -3.82 -16.74 24.61
N LYS A 81 -4.61 -17.56 23.93
CA LYS A 81 -4.28 -18.95 23.67
C LYS A 81 -3.02 -19.13 22.83
N ALA A 82 -2.84 -18.33 21.79
CA ALA A 82 -1.64 -18.33 20.97
C ALA A 82 -0.40 -17.99 21.79
N GLN A 83 -0.50 -17.00 22.67
CA GLN A 83 0.57 -16.60 23.59
C GLN A 83 0.89 -17.69 24.63
N GLU A 84 -0.12 -18.34 25.22
CA GLU A 84 0.05 -19.50 26.12
C GLU A 84 0.82 -20.65 25.46
N LEU A 85 0.54 -20.92 24.19
CA LEU A 85 1.20 -21.98 23.41
C LEU A 85 2.57 -21.56 22.87
N GLY A 86 2.98 -20.29 23.04
CA GLY A 86 4.25 -19.77 22.53
C GLY A 86 4.31 -19.69 21.01
N LEU A 87 3.17 -19.56 20.33
CA LEU A 87 3.11 -19.44 18.88
C LEU A 87 3.65 -18.08 18.43
N LYS A 88 4.19 -18.03 17.22
CA LYS A 88 4.60 -16.77 16.58
C LYS A 88 3.36 -15.97 16.22
N VAL A 89 3.24 -14.77 16.77
CA VAL A 89 2.18 -13.81 16.45
C VAL A 89 2.78 -12.62 15.72
N TYR A 90 2.32 -12.36 14.54
CA TYR A 90 2.69 -11.19 13.73
C TYR A 90 1.48 -10.30 13.51
N SER A 91 1.68 -9.00 13.55
CA SER A 91 0.76 -8.08 12.91
C SER A 91 0.82 -8.27 11.38
N TYR A 92 -0.18 -7.78 10.67
CA TYR A 92 -0.21 -7.81 9.21
C TYR A 92 1.07 -7.23 8.55
N PRO A 93 1.58 -6.02 8.96
CA PRO A 93 2.80 -5.50 8.35
C PRO A 93 4.07 -6.26 8.75
N GLU A 94 4.15 -6.81 9.97
CA GLU A 94 5.27 -7.67 10.36
C GLU A 94 5.32 -8.94 9.52
N PHE A 95 4.17 -9.56 9.25
CA PHE A 95 4.11 -10.73 8.38
C PHE A 95 4.60 -10.41 6.96
N LEU A 96 4.16 -9.29 6.38
CA LEU A 96 4.64 -8.85 5.06
C LEU A 96 6.15 -8.58 5.05
N TYR A 97 6.69 -8.02 6.11
CA TYR A 97 8.13 -7.86 6.25
C TYR A 97 8.85 -9.22 6.31
N GLU A 98 8.39 -10.16 7.12
CA GLU A 98 8.99 -11.50 7.22
C GLU A 98 8.99 -12.23 5.87
N HIS A 99 7.87 -12.14 5.12
CA HIS A 99 7.79 -12.68 3.76
C HIS A 99 8.79 -12.02 2.80
N SER A 100 8.94 -10.70 2.90
CA SER A 100 9.73 -9.90 1.95
C SER A 100 11.16 -9.57 2.42
N LYS A 101 11.63 -10.11 3.55
CA LYS A 101 12.94 -9.73 4.11
C LYS A 101 14.13 -10.00 3.20
N HIS A 102 14.01 -10.95 2.27
CA HIS A 102 15.01 -11.31 1.26
C HIS A 102 14.78 -10.62 -0.09
N LYS A 103 13.74 -9.79 -0.21
CA LYS A 103 13.37 -9.06 -1.43
C LYS A 103 13.74 -7.58 -1.34
N THR A 104 13.81 -6.93 -2.46
CA THR A 104 13.90 -5.48 -2.53
C THR A 104 12.54 -4.87 -2.21
N ARG A 105 12.40 -4.30 -1.02
CA ARG A 105 11.16 -3.66 -0.56
C ARG A 105 11.07 -2.23 -1.06
N VAL A 106 10.00 -1.96 -1.80
CA VAL A 106 9.63 -0.66 -2.36
C VAL A 106 8.41 -0.17 -1.60
N VAL A 107 8.52 0.95 -0.87
CA VAL A 107 7.44 1.41 0.01
C VAL A 107 6.99 2.81 -0.39
N ILE A 108 5.71 2.94 -0.67
CA ILE A 108 5.07 4.20 -1.07
C ILE A 108 4.31 4.78 0.11
N GLY A 109 4.86 5.80 0.74
CA GLY A 109 4.28 6.51 1.89
C GLY A 109 3.81 7.92 1.55
N GLY A 110 3.21 8.56 2.54
CA GLY A 110 2.68 9.93 2.44
C GLY A 110 1.21 10.00 2.83
N SER A 111 0.71 11.19 3.13
CA SER A 111 -0.69 11.36 3.55
C SER A 111 -1.67 11.11 2.40
N HIS A 112 -1.32 11.53 1.20
CA HIS A 112 -2.15 11.42 -0.01
C HIS A 112 -1.36 10.81 -1.16
N GLY A 113 -2.06 10.32 -2.19
CA GLY A 113 -1.44 9.81 -3.41
C GLY A 113 -0.92 8.37 -3.35
N LYS A 114 -0.71 7.78 -2.17
CA LYS A 114 -0.16 6.41 -2.00
C LYS A 114 -0.77 5.39 -2.98
N THR A 115 -2.08 5.19 -2.92
CA THR A 115 -2.78 4.22 -3.77
C THR A 115 -2.64 4.54 -5.26
N THR A 116 -2.73 5.81 -5.64
CA THR A 116 -2.58 6.23 -7.05
C THR A 116 -1.16 5.96 -7.56
N ILE A 117 -0.14 6.33 -6.78
CA ILE A 117 1.26 6.08 -7.14
C ILE A 117 1.52 4.58 -7.25
N THR A 118 1.07 3.79 -6.27
CA THR A 118 1.21 2.32 -6.28
C THR A 118 0.51 1.70 -7.50
N SER A 119 -0.69 2.22 -7.85
CA SER A 119 -1.42 1.77 -9.05
C SER A 119 -0.68 2.11 -10.35
N MET A 120 -0.10 3.30 -10.45
CA MET A 120 0.71 3.70 -11.61
C MET A 120 1.92 2.78 -11.77
N ILE A 121 2.63 2.49 -10.67
CA ILE A 121 3.78 1.58 -10.69
C ILE A 121 3.35 0.18 -11.13
N LEU A 122 2.28 -0.38 -10.56
CA LEU A 122 1.76 -1.70 -10.94
C LEU A 122 1.32 -1.74 -12.40
N HIS A 123 0.64 -0.69 -12.89
CA HIS A 123 0.25 -0.58 -14.29
C HIS A 123 1.47 -0.64 -15.22
N VAL A 124 2.51 0.14 -14.93
CA VAL A 124 3.75 0.18 -15.71
C VAL A 124 4.49 -1.16 -15.68
N MET A 125 4.63 -1.77 -14.50
CA MET A 125 5.27 -3.07 -14.36
C MET A 125 4.51 -4.15 -15.14
N HIS A 126 3.18 -4.19 -15.01
CA HIS A 126 2.33 -5.15 -15.73
C HIS A 126 2.36 -4.93 -17.25
N TYR A 127 2.35 -3.67 -17.72
CA TYR A 127 2.44 -3.34 -19.14
C TYR A 127 3.70 -3.93 -19.79
N HIS A 128 4.83 -3.93 -19.05
CA HIS A 128 6.11 -4.48 -19.50
C HIS A 128 6.34 -5.93 -19.05
N GLU A 129 5.28 -6.65 -18.65
CA GLU A 129 5.36 -8.05 -18.23
C GLU A 129 6.39 -8.31 -17.12
N LYS A 130 6.58 -7.32 -16.21
CA LYS A 130 7.47 -7.42 -15.05
C LYS A 130 6.67 -7.89 -13.83
N GLU A 131 6.84 -9.13 -13.45
CA GLU A 131 6.20 -9.70 -12.28
C GLU A 131 6.85 -9.18 -10.99
N ILE A 132 6.03 -8.71 -10.06
CA ILE A 132 6.45 -8.26 -8.72
C ILE A 132 5.44 -8.70 -7.67
N ASP A 133 5.89 -8.87 -6.45
CA ASP A 133 5.00 -9.00 -5.30
C ASP A 133 4.47 -7.61 -4.90
N PHE A 134 3.24 -7.57 -4.43
CA PHE A 134 2.66 -6.31 -4.00
C PHE A 134 1.60 -6.44 -2.92
N MET A 135 1.40 -5.35 -2.18
CA MET A 135 0.26 -5.11 -1.32
C MET A 135 -0.23 -3.68 -1.51
N VAL A 136 -1.50 -3.52 -1.87
CA VAL A 136 -2.19 -2.24 -2.06
C VAL A 136 -3.39 -2.12 -1.13
N GLY A 137 -3.67 -0.90 -0.69
CA GLY A 137 -4.74 -0.62 0.27
C GLY A 137 -6.15 -0.59 -0.33
N ALA A 138 -6.28 -0.58 -1.67
CA ALA A 138 -7.57 -0.53 -2.36
C ALA A 138 -7.58 -1.41 -3.61
N GLN A 139 -8.78 -1.78 -4.04
CA GLN A 139 -8.97 -2.46 -5.33
C GLN A 139 -8.47 -1.56 -6.46
N LEU A 140 -7.69 -2.13 -7.37
CA LEU A 140 -7.18 -1.45 -8.55
C LEU A 140 -7.96 -1.88 -9.79
N ASP A 141 -8.15 -0.96 -10.73
CA ASP A 141 -8.75 -1.30 -12.03
C ASP A 141 -7.78 -2.18 -12.82
N GLY A 142 -8.30 -3.26 -13.39
CA GLY A 142 -7.49 -4.26 -14.09
C GLY A 142 -6.73 -5.26 -13.19
N PHE A 143 -6.86 -5.17 -11.86
CA PHE A 143 -6.26 -6.11 -10.91
C PHE A 143 -7.33 -6.76 -10.04
N ASP A 144 -7.45 -8.07 -10.11
CA ASP A 144 -8.40 -8.83 -9.29
C ASP A 144 -7.94 -8.98 -7.84
N LYS A 145 -6.65 -8.78 -7.58
CA LYS A 145 -5.99 -8.98 -6.29
C LYS A 145 -5.47 -7.68 -5.73
N MET A 146 -5.54 -7.55 -4.40
CA MET A 146 -4.91 -6.44 -3.66
C MET A 146 -3.58 -6.87 -3.03
N VAL A 147 -3.34 -8.18 -2.95
CA VAL A 147 -2.10 -8.78 -2.45
C VAL A 147 -1.69 -9.89 -3.41
N HIS A 148 -0.43 -9.87 -3.82
CA HIS A 148 0.22 -10.93 -4.59
C HIS A 148 1.57 -11.25 -3.96
N LEU A 149 1.79 -12.51 -3.62
CA LEU A 149 2.98 -12.98 -2.91
C LEU A 149 3.51 -14.23 -3.60
N THR A 150 4.80 -14.25 -3.89
CA THR A 150 5.52 -15.39 -4.46
C THR A 150 6.84 -15.60 -3.72
N GLU A 151 7.53 -16.69 -3.99
CA GLU A 151 8.93 -16.88 -3.54
C GLU A 151 9.92 -16.33 -4.58
N GLU A 152 9.52 -16.25 -5.85
CA GLU A 152 10.39 -16.01 -7.00
C GLU A 152 10.67 -14.55 -7.29
N ASN A 153 9.71 -13.66 -7.02
CA ASN A 153 9.81 -12.25 -7.37
C ASN A 153 10.84 -11.51 -6.50
N ASP A 154 11.68 -10.70 -7.13
CA ASP A 154 12.75 -9.94 -6.46
C ASP A 154 12.24 -8.69 -5.74
N PHE A 155 11.14 -8.11 -6.22
CA PHE A 155 10.58 -6.87 -5.66
C PHE A 155 9.30 -7.14 -4.87
N MET A 156 9.17 -6.42 -3.76
CA MET A 156 7.92 -6.31 -2.99
C MET A 156 7.50 -4.85 -2.91
N LEU A 157 6.42 -4.48 -3.63
CA LEU A 157 5.82 -3.15 -3.61
C LEU A 157 4.76 -3.06 -2.52
N LEU A 158 4.93 -2.14 -1.59
CA LEU A 158 4.10 -1.98 -0.41
C LEU A 158 3.50 -0.57 -0.34
N GLU A 159 2.18 -0.48 -0.23
CA GLU A 159 1.54 0.77 0.17
C GLU A 159 1.80 1.01 1.66
N GLY A 160 2.55 2.07 1.98
CA GLY A 160 2.99 2.42 3.32
C GLY A 160 1.95 3.27 4.05
N ASP A 161 1.27 2.67 5.02
CA ASP A 161 0.26 3.33 5.84
C ASP A 161 0.88 3.80 7.16
N GLU A 162 0.70 5.08 7.49
CA GLU A 162 1.15 5.68 8.74
C GLU A 162 0.32 5.28 9.96
N TYR A 163 -0.85 4.63 9.75
CA TYR A 163 -1.71 4.18 10.84
C TYR A 163 -1.10 3.00 11.61
N LEU A 164 -1.63 2.76 12.84
CA LEU A 164 -1.10 1.74 13.75
C LEU A 164 -1.19 0.30 13.21
N SER A 165 -0.23 -0.54 13.59
CA SER A 165 -0.04 -1.90 13.09
C SER A 165 -1.04 -2.91 13.63
N SER A 166 -1.22 -2.94 14.95
CA SER A 166 -2.11 -3.88 15.62
C SER A 166 -2.56 -3.36 17.00
N PRO A 167 -3.52 -3.99 17.64
CA PRO A 167 -3.97 -3.61 18.99
C PRO A 167 -2.89 -3.73 20.08
N ILE A 168 -1.88 -4.55 19.85
CA ILE A 168 -0.77 -4.81 20.79
C ILE A 168 0.54 -4.14 20.35
N ASP A 169 0.54 -3.49 19.16
CA ASP A 169 1.68 -2.75 18.64
C ASP A 169 1.21 -1.40 18.08
N ALA A 170 1.50 -0.35 18.82
CA ALA A 170 1.15 1.02 18.47
C ALA A 170 2.12 1.66 17.45
N GLN A 171 3.06 0.92 16.89
CA GLN A 171 3.95 1.38 15.83
C GLN A 171 3.16 1.55 14.52
N SER A 172 3.52 2.57 13.73
CA SER A 172 2.94 2.77 12.39
C SER A 172 3.33 1.64 11.44
N LYS A 173 2.38 1.16 10.63
CA LYS A 173 2.56 0.00 9.73
C LYS A 173 3.81 0.09 8.86
N PHE A 174 4.04 1.25 8.23
CA PHE A 174 5.15 1.41 7.28
C PHE A 174 6.55 1.29 7.93
N LEU A 175 6.67 1.46 9.25
CA LEU A 175 7.94 1.32 9.98
C LEU A 175 8.45 -0.13 10.03
N HIS A 176 7.55 -1.11 9.91
CA HIS A 176 7.93 -2.52 9.85
C HIS A 176 8.64 -2.87 8.55
N TYR A 177 8.37 -2.16 7.45
CA TYR A 177 8.79 -2.57 6.11
C TYR A 177 10.28 -2.34 5.80
N LYS A 178 10.97 -1.44 6.50
CA LYS A 178 12.41 -1.16 6.32
C LYS A 178 12.81 -1.10 4.84
N PRO A 179 12.38 -0.07 4.09
CA PRO A 179 12.49 -0.03 2.64
C PRO A 179 13.92 0.04 2.14
N HIS A 180 14.17 -0.55 0.96
CA HIS A 180 15.35 -0.29 0.14
C HIS A 180 15.12 0.90 -0.78
N ILE A 181 13.91 1.01 -1.30
CA ILE A 181 13.43 2.11 -2.15
C ILE A 181 12.18 2.66 -1.50
N ALA A 182 12.18 3.94 -1.15
CA ALA A 182 11.06 4.61 -0.52
C ALA A 182 10.58 5.79 -1.36
N LEU A 183 9.28 6.08 -1.27
CA LEU A 183 8.71 7.34 -1.75
C LEU A 183 7.86 7.96 -0.66
N LEU A 184 7.97 9.29 -0.48
CA LEU A 184 7.04 10.10 0.30
C LEU A 184 6.41 11.17 -0.58
N SER A 185 5.08 11.09 -0.72
CA SER A 185 4.31 11.98 -1.62
C SER A 185 3.96 13.33 -0.99
N GLY A 186 4.03 13.45 0.34
CA GLY A 186 3.75 14.66 1.09
C GLY A 186 3.17 14.37 2.47
N ILE A 187 3.10 15.40 3.32
CA ILE A 187 2.63 15.33 4.70
C ILE A 187 1.50 16.33 4.92
N ALA A 188 0.27 15.83 5.03
CA ALA A 188 -0.91 16.59 5.39
C ALA A 188 -1.61 15.92 6.57
N TRP A 189 -1.87 16.66 7.64
CA TRP A 189 -2.39 16.11 8.88
C TRP A 189 -3.69 15.33 8.67
N ASP A 190 -3.66 14.05 9.01
CA ASP A 190 -4.79 13.12 8.96
C ASP A 190 -4.83 12.28 10.25
N HIS A 191 -5.85 11.44 10.44
CA HIS A 191 -5.98 10.52 11.57
C HIS A 191 -5.88 11.18 12.96
N ILE A 192 -6.61 12.30 13.17
CA ILE A 192 -6.62 13.08 14.42
C ILE A 192 -6.94 12.22 15.66
N ASN A 193 -7.69 11.13 15.49
CA ASN A 193 -8.01 10.18 16.56
C ASN A 193 -6.78 9.41 17.07
N VAL A 194 -5.72 9.30 16.28
CA VAL A 194 -4.44 8.64 16.63
C VAL A 194 -3.35 9.67 16.85
N PHE A 195 -3.31 10.71 16.03
CA PHE A 195 -2.32 11.77 16.04
C PHE A 195 -2.98 13.11 16.41
N PRO A 196 -3.12 13.43 17.71
CA PRO A 196 -3.89 14.59 18.17
C PRO A 196 -3.21 15.94 17.86
N THR A 197 -1.91 15.94 17.52
CA THR A 197 -1.18 17.16 17.08
C THR A 197 -0.46 16.89 15.77
N PHE A 198 -0.14 17.98 15.04
CA PHE A 198 0.63 17.86 13.80
C PHE A 198 2.02 17.27 14.03
N GLU A 199 2.68 17.63 15.12
CA GLU A 199 3.99 17.07 15.50
C GLU A 199 3.90 15.56 15.72
N SER A 200 2.84 15.08 16.41
CA SER A 200 2.61 13.65 16.61
C SER A 200 2.36 12.90 15.30
N TYR A 201 1.79 13.58 14.30
CA TYR A 201 1.59 13.05 12.96
C TYR A 201 2.89 13.01 12.13
N CYS A 202 3.78 13.98 12.31
CA CYS A 202 5.06 14.05 11.62
C CYS A 202 6.09 13.02 12.12
N ALA A 203 6.10 12.72 13.42
CA ALA A 203 7.08 11.82 14.03
C ALA A 203 7.23 10.43 13.39
N PRO A 204 6.14 9.73 12.99
CA PRO A 204 6.24 8.49 12.21
C PRO A 204 6.96 8.64 10.88
N PHE A 205 6.83 9.77 10.17
CA PHE A 205 7.50 10.00 8.88
C PHE A 205 9.00 10.23 9.07
N GLU A 206 9.42 10.92 10.12
CA GLU A 206 10.84 11.03 10.49
C GLU A 206 11.42 9.63 10.76
N SER A 207 10.73 8.84 11.58
CA SER A 207 11.11 7.45 11.88
C SER A 207 11.12 6.57 10.63
N PHE A 208 10.21 6.80 9.68
CA PHE A 208 10.19 6.09 8.41
C PHE A 208 11.42 6.39 7.56
N ILE A 209 11.81 7.65 7.44
CA ILE A 209 13.05 8.04 6.74
C ILE A 209 14.24 7.33 7.37
N ASP A 210 14.34 7.31 8.70
CA ASP A 210 15.43 6.66 9.43
C ASP A 210 15.43 5.14 9.27
N SER A 211 14.25 4.53 9.00
CA SER A 211 14.10 3.09 8.80
C SER A 211 14.57 2.59 7.43
N ILE A 212 14.83 3.50 6.47
CA ILE A 212 15.35 3.14 5.16
C ILE A 212 16.72 2.51 5.32
N VAL A 213 16.93 1.35 4.71
CA VAL A 213 18.19 0.60 4.86
C VAL A 213 19.38 1.40 4.34
N ALA A 214 20.55 1.25 4.97
CA ALA A 214 21.77 1.94 4.54
C ALA A 214 22.08 1.64 3.06
N GLY A 215 22.36 2.69 2.28
CA GLY A 215 22.53 2.61 0.83
C GLY A 215 21.23 2.59 0.02
N GLY A 216 20.08 2.59 0.67
CA GLY A 216 18.77 2.72 0.03
C GLY A 216 18.51 4.12 -0.52
N SER A 217 17.28 4.35 -0.99
CA SER A 217 16.89 5.64 -1.59
C SER A 217 15.53 6.12 -1.07
N LEU A 218 15.39 7.43 -0.96
CA LEU A 218 14.15 8.14 -0.73
C LEU A 218 13.86 9.09 -1.90
N THR A 219 12.78 8.83 -2.61
CA THR A 219 12.17 9.76 -3.57
C THR A 219 11.14 10.60 -2.82
N PHE A 220 11.17 11.92 -2.92
CA PHE A 220 10.27 12.77 -2.15
C PHE A 220 9.76 13.96 -2.94
N ASN A 221 8.52 14.36 -2.67
CA ASN A 221 7.91 15.55 -3.25
C ASN A 221 8.52 16.82 -2.63
N GLN A 222 9.33 17.53 -3.40
CA GLN A 222 10.02 18.76 -2.98
C GLN A 222 9.06 19.95 -2.80
N GLU A 223 7.87 19.89 -3.39
CA GLU A 223 6.87 20.94 -3.28
C GLU A 223 6.17 20.95 -1.90
N ASP A 224 6.26 19.83 -1.15
CA ASP A 224 5.82 19.77 0.24
C ASP A 224 6.91 20.30 1.15
N GLN A 225 6.69 21.50 1.71
CA GLN A 225 7.69 22.18 2.53
C GLN A 225 8.04 21.39 3.80
N VAL A 226 7.05 20.78 4.46
CA VAL A 226 7.28 20.03 5.71
C VAL A 226 8.14 18.81 5.43
N LEU A 227 7.82 18.07 4.37
CA LEU A 227 8.59 16.92 3.94
C LEU A 227 10.01 17.31 3.51
N ASN A 228 10.18 18.41 2.77
CA ASN A 228 11.48 18.88 2.35
C ASN A 228 12.38 19.20 3.54
N GLU A 229 11.88 19.96 4.53
CA GLU A 229 12.60 20.27 5.77
C GLU A 229 12.98 19.01 6.58
N MET A 230 12.09 18.02 6.62
CA MET A 230 12.32 16.75 7.29
C MET A 230 13.44 15.94 6.61
N VAL A 231 13.40 15.86 5.27
CA VAL A 231 14.42 15.17 4.46
C VAL A 231 15.80 15.87 4.59
N GLU A 232 15.85 17.20 4.64
CA GLU A 232 17.10 17.94 4.85
C GLU A 232 17.75 17.61 6.20
N LYS A 233 16.95 17.44 7.25
CA LYS A 233 17.42 17.11 8.61
C LYS A 233 17.87 15.65 8.77
N ALA A 234 17.40 14.75 7.94
CA ALA A 234 17.75 13.34 8.02
C ALA A 234 19.24 13.09 7.74
N THR A 235 19.90 12.34 8.62
CA THR A 235 21.37 12.12 8.62
C THR A 235 21.78 10.70 8.20
N ASN A 236 20.83 9.82 7.96
CA ASN A 236 21.08 8.44 7.53
C ASN A 236 21.72 8.39 6.13
N THR A 237 22.48 7.32 5.85
CA THR A 237 23.22 7.15 4.60
C THR A 237 22.31 6.58 3.50
N ILE A 238 21.49 7.45 2.92
CA ILE A 238 20.56 7.11 1.83
C ILE A 238 20.71 8.10 0.66
N ARG A 239 20.28 7.71 -0.52
CA ARG A 239 20.17 8.63 -1.67
C ARG A 239 18.84 9.37 -1.57
N LYS A 240 18.88 10.71 -1.54
CA LYS A 240 17.72 11.58 -1.51
C LYS A 240 17.46 12.11 -2.91
N ILE A 241 16.26 11.89 -3.46
CA ILE A 241 15.88 12.21 -4.83
C ILE A 241 14.61 13.05 -4.78
N ALA A 242 14.77 14.35 -5.04
CA ALA A 242 13.65 15.27 -5.10
C ALA A 242 12.89 15.13 -6.42
N TYR A 243 11.57 15.24 -6.39
CA TYR A 243 10.75 15.42 -7.58
C TYR A 243 9.75 16.55 -7.39
N THR A 244 9.31 17.12 -8.50
CA THR A 244 8.29 18.17 -8.59
C THR A 244 7.23 17.77 -9.60
N THR A 245 6.12 18.49 -9.59
CA THR A 245 5.07 18.33 -10.59
C THR A 245 5.64 18.69 -11.98
N PRO A 246 5.52 17.81 -12.98
CA PRO A 246 6.07 18.05 -14.31
C PRO A 246 5.22 19.09 -15.06
N GLU A 247 5.82 19.72 -16.05
CA GLU A 247 5.12 20.62 -16.97
C GLU A 247 4.09 19.84 -17.81
N ALA A 248 2.91 20.43 -17.96
CA ALA A 248 1.82 19.86 -18.74
C ALA A 248 0.96 20.96 -19.36
N SER A 249 0.34 20.64 -20.47
CA SER A 249 -0.64 21.50 -21.13
C SER A 249 -2.01 20.81 -21.22
N ILE A 250 -3.06 21.59 -21.44
CA ILE A 250 -4.41 21.05 -21.63
C ILE A 250 -4.93 21.57 -22.97
N ASP A 251 -5.26 20.64 -23.86
CA ASP A 251 -5.92 20.96 -25.12
C ASP A 251 -7.17 20.10 -25.28
N SER A 252 -8.28 20.77 -25.60
CA SER A 252 -9.58 20.13 -25.86
C SER A 252 -10.04 19.14 -24.75
N GLY A 253 -9.63 19.41 -23.50
CA GLY A 253 -9.97 18.59 -22.31
C GLY A 253 -9.08 17.36 -22.14
N VAL A 254 -7.99 17.23 -22.88
CA VAL A 254 -6.95 16.21 -22.72
C VAL A 254 -5.73 16.87 -22.06
N THR A 255 -5.18 16.21 -21.07
CA THR A 255 -3.91 16.61 -20.43
C THR A 255 -2.74 16.04 -21.21
N TYR A 256 -1.80 16.88 -21.58
CA TYR A 256 -0.56 16.50 -22.26
C TYR A 256 0.63 16.75 -21.35
N LEU A 257 1.35 15.71 -21.02
CA LEU A 257 2.62 15.79 -20.30
C LEU A 257 3.71 16.25 -21.27
N GLU A 258 4.45 17.31 -20.92
CA GLU A 258 5.60 17.74 -21.70
C GLU A 258 6.78 16.78 -21.44
N THR A 259 7.26 16.13 -22.51
CA THR A 259 8.41 15.21 -22.47
C THR A 259 9.49 15.67 -23.47
N GLU A 260 10.69 15.08 -23.35
CA GLU A 260 11.78 15.38 -24.32
C GLU A 260 11.42 14.97 -25.75
N GLU A 261 10.50 14.03 -25.95
CA GLU A 261 10.02 13.57 -27.26
C GLU A 261 8.78 14.33 -27.74
N GLY A 262 8.28 15.28 -26.93
CA GLY A 262 7.09 16.08 -27.22
C GLY A 262 5.93 15.78 -26.25
N PRO A 263 4.77 16.42 -26.49
CA PRO A 263 3.62 16.30 -25.61
C PRO A 263 2.99 14.90 -25.66
N LEU A 264 2.91 14.24 -24.51
CA LEU A 264 2.32 12.92 -24.33
C LEU A 264 0.88 13.04 -23.81
N PRO A 265 -0.15 12.58 -24.55
CA PRO A 265 -1.52 12.61 -24.07
C PRO A 265 -1.72 11.61 -22.89
N LEU A 266 -2.44 12.03 -21.86
CA LEU A 266 -2.76 11.23 -20.69
C LEU A 266 -4.27 11.01 -20.56
N GLU A 267 -4.67 9.85 -20.07
CA GLU A 267 -6.05 9.52 -19.70
C GLU A 267 -6.44 10.08 -18.31
N ILE A 268 -5.45 10.55 -17.54
CA ILE A 268 -5.64 11.16 -16.22
C ILE A 268 -5.49 12.69 -16.31
N PHE A 269 -6.01 13.39 -15.31
CA PHE A 269 -5.98 14.85 -15.23
C PHE A 269 -5.74 15.34 -13.81
N GLY A 270 -5.42 16.63 -13.67
CA GLY A 270 -5.21 17.32 -12.40
C GLY A 270 -3.78 17.28 -11.90
N MET A 271 -3.35 18.38 -11.28
CA MET A 271 -1.97 18.60 -10.84
C MET A 271 -1.50 17.51 -9.84
N HIS A 272 -2.40 17.06 -8.96
CA HIS A 272 -2.09 15.98 -8.02
C HIS A 272 -1.76 14.65 -8.71
N ASN A 273 -2.43 14.32 -9.84
CA ASN A 273 -2.11 13.13 -10.62
C ASN A 273 -0.80 13.28 -11.38
N LEU A 274 -0.48 14.48 -11.87
CA LEU A 274 0.82 14.78 -12.47
C LEU A 274 1.97 14.67 -11.46
N ASN A 275 1.76 15.16 -10.24
CA ASN A 275 2.73 15.00 -9.14
C ASN A 275 2.92 13.52 -8.78
N ASN A 276 1.82 12.75 -8.64
CA ASN A 276 1.86 11.31 -8.40
C ASN A 276 2.61 10.57 -9.52
N LEU A 277 2.37 10.95 -10.79
CA LEU A 277 3.05 10.37 -11.96
C LEU A 277 4.56 10.61 -11.90
N ALA A 278 5.01 11.82 -11.52
CA ALA A 278 6.43 12.11 -11.38
C ALA A 278 7.08 11.22 -10.31
N GLY A 279 6.43 11.04 -9.17
CA GLY A 279 6.89 10.11 -8.13
C GLY A 279 6.94 8.66 -8.62
N ALA A 280 5.88 8.19 -9.28
CA ALA A 280 5.81 6.84 -9.84
C ALA A 280 6.91 6.58 -10.87
N LYS A 281 7.22 7.56 -11.74
CA LYS A 281 8.31 7.46 -12.72
C LYS A 281 9.66 7.18 -12.06
N TRP A 282 10.02 7.92 -11.02
CA TRP A 282 11.27 7.69 -10.30
C TRP A 282 11.34 6.30 -9.67
N ILE A 283 10.24 5.81 -9.11
CA ILE A 283 10.21 4.47 -8.53
C ILE A 283 10.34 3.40 -9.63
N CYS A 284 9.61 3.51 -10.74
CA CYS A 284 9.75 2.59 -11.88
C CYS A 284 11.19 2.55 -12.42
N GLN A 285 11.87 3.70 -12.50
CA GLN A 285 13.27 3.75 -12.92
C GLN A 285 14.19 3.00 -11.94
N HIS A 286 13.95 3.10 -10.62
CA HIS A 286 14.70 2.31 -9.63
C HIS A 286 14.37 0.80 -9.70
N MET A 287 13.24 0.43 -10.27
CA MET A 287 12.83 -0.96 -10.50
C MET A 287 13.21 -1.46 -11.91
N GLY A 288 13.99 -0.68 -12.68
CA GLY A 288 14.56 -1.10 -13.95
C GLY A 288 13.68 -0.83 -15.20
N ILE A 289 12.74 0.10 -15.10
CA ILE A 289 11.98 0.65 -16.24
C ILE A 289 12.61 1.99 -16.63
N ASP A 290 13.01 2.17 -17.85
CA ASP A 290 13.54 3.46 -18.30
C ASP A 290 12.44 4.52 -18.51
N ALA A 291 12.84 5.75 -18.83
CA ALA A 291 11.88 6.85 -18.95
C ALA A 291 10.93 6.70 -20.15
N LEU A 292 11.42 6.16 -21.27
CA LEU A 292 10.62 5.98 -22.48
C LEU A 292 9.58 4.86 -22.28
N ASP A 293 10.01 3.73 -21.73
CA ASP A 293 9.14 2.61 -21.37
C ASP A 293 8.07 3.05 -20.34
N PHE A 294 8.46 3.90 -19.37
CA PHE A 294 7.49 4.48 -18.44
C PHE A 294 6.44 5.33 -19.17
N TYR A 295 6.85 6.20 -20.08
CA TYR A 295 5.94 7.09 -20.81
C TYR A 295 5.01 6.30 -21.74
N GLU A 296 5.51 5.27 -22.39
CA GLU A 296 4.68 4.38 -23.21
C GLU A 296 3.55 3.76 -22.38
N ALA A 297 3.88 3.14 -21.26
CA ALA A 297 2.91 2.48 -20.41
C ALA A 297 1.91 3.45 -19.76
N ILE A 298 2.41 4.57 -19.17
CA ILE A 298 1.59 5.48 -18.38
C ILE A 298 0.55 6.23 -19.18
N SER A 299 0.75 6.39 -20.49
CA SER A 299 -0.20 7.02 -21.40
C SER A 299 -1.58 6.34 -21.40
N SER A 300 -1.61 5.04 -21.14
CA SER A 300 -2.83 4.22 -21.06
C SER A 300 -3.43 4.06 -19.67
N PHE A 301 -2.80 4.66 -18.64
CA PHE A 301 -3.28 4.58 -17.26
C PHE A 301 -4.52 5.44 -17.04
N ARG A 302 -5.64 4.82 -16.60
CA ARG A 302 -6.95 5.47 -16.44
C ARG A 302 -7.28 5.92 -15.02
N GLY A 303 -6.38 5.74 -14.08
CA GLY A 303 -6.58 6.06 -12.67
C GLY A 303 -6.75 4.82 -11.78
N ALA A 304 -6.80 5.06 -10.47
CA ALA A 304 -7.11 4.04 -9.48
C ALA A 304 -8.61 4.04 -9.18
N SER A 305 -9.19 2.88 -8.85
CA SER A 305 -10.61 2.77 -8.48
C SER A 305 -10.98 3.74 -7.35
N LYS A 306 -12.10 4.42 -7.51
CA LYS A 306 -12.59 5.45 -6.59
C LYS A 306 -11.62 6.64 -6.37
N ARG A 307 -10.73 6.93 -7.35
CA ARG A 307 -9.83 8.09 -7.35
C ARG A 307 -10.06 8.86 -8.65
N LEU A 308 -11.01 9.80 -8.64
CA LEU A 308 -11.53 10.48 -9.83
C LEU A 308 -11.91 9.51 -10.97
N GLU A 309 -12.45 8.35 -10.59
CA GLU A 309 -12.90 7.31 -11.50
C GLU A 309 -14.05 7.81 -12.37
N LEU A 310 -13.89 7.78 -13.69
CA LEU A 310 -14.95 8.17 -14.62
C LEU A 310 -16.04 7.10 -14.64
N VAL A 311 -17.23 7.42 -14.13
CA VAL A 311 -18.39 6.51 -14.09
C VAL A 311 -19.20 6.59 -15.37
N ALA A 312 -19.43 7.81 -15.88
CA ALA A 312 -20.19 8.04 -17.11
C ALA A 312 -19.81 9.39 -17.74
N LYS A 313 -19.89 9.46 -19.07
CA LYS A 313 -19.65 10.69 -19.83
C LYS A 313 -20.58 10.75 -21.05
N ASN A 314 -21.07 11.95 -21.34
CA ASN A 314 -21.69 12.31 -22.62
C ASN A 314 -21.12 13.64 -23.14
N ASN A 315 -21.67 14.20 -24.18
CA ASN A 315 -21.16 15.44 -24.80
C ASN A 315 -21.24 16.70 -23.91
N GLN A 316 -21.97 16.66 -22.78
CA GLN A 316 -22.21 17.83 -21.92
C GLN A 316 -21.87 17.57 -20.45
N THR A 317 -21.74 16.30 -20.03
CA THR A 317 -21.63 15.93 -18.63
C THR A 317 -20.64 14.78 -18.47
N ALA A 318 -19.78 14.85 -17.46
CA ALA A 318 -18.98 13.74 -16.98
C ALA A 318 -19.24 13.55 -15.47
N ILE A 319 -19.40 12.31 -15.05
CA ILE A 319 -19.65 11.91 -13.66
C ILE A 319 -18.44 11.13 -13.16
N TYR A 320 -17.86 11.61 -12.10
CA TYR A 320 -16.70 10.96 -11.46
C TYR A 320 -17.06 10.49 -10.06
N LYS A 321 -16.42 9.38 -9.65
CA LYS A 321 -16.48 8.84 -8.30
C LYS A 321 -15.13 9.07 -7.62
N ASP A 322 -15.15 9.62 -6.42
CA ASP A 322 -13.95 9.88 -5.64
C ASP A 322 -14.11 9.38 -4.20
N PHE A 323 -12.99 9.03 -3.57
CA PHE A 323 -12.92 8.64 -2.16
C PHE A 323 -12.38 9.77 -1.28
N ALA A 324 -12.30 11.00 -1.78
CA ALA A 324 -11.91 12.15 -0.97
C ALA A 324 -12.85 12.29 0.24
N HIS A 325 -12.29 12.35 1.44
CA HIS A 325 -13.02 12.42 2.71
C HIS A 325 -12.36 13.37 3.72
N ALA A 326 -11.34 14.10 3.31
CA ALA A 326 -10.69 15.16 4.08
C ALA A 326 -10.52 16.41 3.21
N PRO A 327 -10.53 17.64 3.78
CA PRO A 327 -10.38 18.88 3.02
C PRO A 327 -9.07 18.99 2.24
N SER A 328 -8.06 18.24 2.63
CA SER A 328 -6.74 18.17 1.99
C SER A 328 -6.65 17.14 0.83
N LYS A 329 -7.75 16.42 0.58
CA LYS A 329 -7.83 15.38 -0.49
C LYS A 329 -8.58 15.86 -1.70
#